data_f44dc98f22bdc6ae04f9115964f3352d
#
_entry.id   f44dc98f22bdc6ae04f9115964f3352d
#
_cell.length_a   1.000
_cell.length_b   1.000
_cell.length_c   1.000
_cell.angle_alpha   90.00
_cell.angle_beta   90.00
_cell.angle_gamma   90.00
#
_symmetry.space_group_name_H-M   'P 1'
#
loop_
_entity.id
_entity.type
_entity.pdbx_description
1 polymer ?
#
loop_
_entity_poly.entity_id
_entity_poly.type
_entity_poly.pdbx_seq_one_letter_code
_entity_poly.pdbx_strand_id
1 'polypeptide(L)'
;MKNILRLSLLFICLIVMVGCGKKDDNKLVMVTEAGFAPYEYYENGEIVGVDVDIAKEIAKELGKELVIKDIAFDSIINEVRTGKADIGAAGISYSDERAKKVDFSINYSVSKQVVIVKNDSFINSINDINDKKIAVQLGSVADTYVTENYKNAEI
;
A
#
# COMPACT_ATOMS: atom_id res chain seq x y z
N MET A 1 -24.85 -44.68 -18.55
CA MET A 1 -23.81 -43.72 -18.92
C MET A 1 -24.16 -42.26 -18.62
N LYS A 2 -25.35 -41.75 -19.02
CA LYS A 2 -25.75 -40.33 -18.74
C LYS A 2 -25.84 -39.96 -17.25
N ASN A 3 -26.22 -40.89 -16.37
CA ASN A 3 -26.36 -40.62 -14.93
C ASN A 3 -25.00 -40.63 -14.21
N ILE A 4 -24.04 -41.41 -14.68
CA ILE A 4 -22.66 -41.45 -14.14
C ILE A 4 -21.93 -40.13 -14.49
N LEU A 5 -22.14 -39.62 -15.70
CA LEU A 5 -21.55 -38.33 -16.15
C LEU A 5 -22.11 -37.13 -15.36
N ARG A 6 -23.42 -37.16 -15.01
CA ARG A 6 -24.05 -36.12 -14.17
C ARG A 6 -23.57 -36.17 -12.73
N LEU A 7 -23.33 -37.36 -12.17
CA LEU A 7 -22.81 -37.54 -10.82
C LEU A 7 -21.34 -37.07 -10.72
N SER A 8 -20.53 -37.35 -11.75
CA SER A 8 -19.13 -36.90 -11.81
C SER A 8 -19.02 -35.38 -11.95
N LEU A 9 -19.91 -34.73 -12.71
CA LEU A 9 -19.96 -33.29 -12.86
C LEU A 9 -20.33 -32.57 -11.54
N LEU A 10 -21.28 -33.16 -10.78
CA LEU A 10 -21.66 -32.65 -9.45
C LEU A 10 -20.52 -32.80 -8.43
N PHE A 11 -19.72 -33.86 -8.49
CA PHE A 11 -18.59 -34.08 -7.60
C PHE A 11 -17.42 -33.12 -7.89
N ILE A 12 -17.18 -32.77 -9.17
CA ILE A 12 -16.18 -31.80 -9.60
C ILE A 12 -16.57 -30.39 -9.14
N CYS A 13 -17.87 -30.00 -9.19
CA CYS A 13 -18.33 -28.71 -8.67
C CYS A 13 -18.20 -28.57 -7.15
N LEU A 14 -18.27 -29.66 -6.36
CA LEU A 14 -18.06 -29.59 -4.91
C LEU A 14 -16.61 -29.35 -4.50
N ILE A 15 -15.64 -29.78 -5.31
CA ILE A 15 -14.19 -29.64 -4.99
C ILE A 15 -13.71 -28.22 -5.21
N VAL A 16 -14.37 -27.42 -6.06
CA VAL A 16 -13.96 -26.03 -6.36
C VAL A 16 -14.34 -25.03 -5.25
N MET A 17 -15.17 -25.42 -4.28
CA MET A 17 -15.63 -24.53 -3.19
C MET A 17 -14.71 -24.51 -1.95
N VAL A 18 -13.59 -25.22 -1.94
CA VAL A 18 -12.66 -25.29 -0.77
C VAL A 18 -11.47 -24.33 -0.92
N GLY A 19 -11.52 -23.38 -1.82
CA GLY A 19 -10.40 -22.50 -2.17
C GLY A 19 -10.34 -21.13 -1.47
N CYS A 20 -11.17 -20.86 -0.46
CA CYS A 20 -10.97 -19.68 0.39
C CYS A 20 -9.96 -20.04 1.49
N GLY A 21 -8.69 -19.67 1.29
CA GLY A 21 -7.68 -19.79 2.33
C GLY A 21 -8.18 -19.11 3.61
N LYS A 22 -8.40 -19.89 4.67
CA LYS A 22 -8.71 -19.35 5.99
C LYS A 22 -7.59 -18.37 6.37
N LYS A 23 -7.96 -17.16 6.68
CA LYS A 23 -7.03 -16.19 7.29
C LYS A 23 -6.50 -16.80 8.58
N ASP A 24 -5.20 -16.77 8.75
CA ASP A 24 -4.56 -17.27 9.97
C ASP A 24 -4.76 -16.22 11.08
N ASP A 25 -5.68 -16.51 11.99
CA ASP A 25 -6.06 -15.60 13.07
C ASP A 25 -4.90 -15.29 14.05
N ASN A 26 -3.83 -16.08 14.02
CA ASN A 26 -2.62 -15.85 14.84
C ASN A 26 -1.64 -14.85 14.19
N LYS A 27 -1.91 -14.39 12.96
CA LYS A 27 -1.04 -13.46 12.24
C LYS A 27 -1.67 -12.08 12.12
N LEU A 28 -0.81 -11.06 12.17
CA LEU A 28 -1.09 -9.69 11.74
C LEU A 28 -0.32 -9.47 10.43
N VAL A 29 -1.02 -9.37 9.33
CA VAL A 29 -0.42 -9.16 8.02
C VAL A 29 -0.34 -7.66 7.74
N MET A 30 0.88 -7.13 7.67
CA MET A 30 1.19 -5.78 7.26
C MET A 30 1.64 -5.76 5.79
N VAL A 31 1.13 -4.83 5.00
CA VAL A 31 1.64 -4.50 3.65
C VAL A 31 2.31 -3.13 3.68
N THR A 32 3.43 -3.02 2.97
CA THR A 32 4.26 -1.83 2.88
C THR A 32 4.95 -1.76 1.52
N GLU A 33 5.61 -0.64 1.19
CA GLU A 33 6.60 -0.54 0.10
C GLU A 33 7.94 -0.11 0.69
N ALA A 34 8.85 -1.08 0.87
CA ALA A 34 10.06 -0.91 1.66
C ALA A 34 11.17 -0.11 0.95
N GLY A 35 10.89 1.15 0.66
CA GLY A 35 11.79 2.11 -0.01
C GLY A 35 11.76 3.51 0.56
N PHE A 36 11.14 3.73 1.74
CA PHE A 36 10.85 5.08 2.26
C PHE A 36 11.41 5.31 3.67
N ALA A 37 12.73 5.35 3.80
CA ALA A 37 13.37 5.69 5.08
C ALA A 37 12.94 7.08 5.59
N PRO A 38 12.69 7.25 6.90
CA PRO A 38 12.90 6.33 8.01
C PRO A 38 11.66 5.46 8.36
N TYR A 39 10.61 5.48 7.54
CA TYR A 39 9.34 4.81 7.85
C TYR A 39 9.41 3.31 7.61
N GLU A 40 9.79 2.89 6.38
CA GLU A 40 9.96 1.50 5.99
C GLU A 40 11.05 1.38 4.92
N TYR A 41 12.06 0.57 5.18
CA TYR A 41 13.18 0.41 4.25
C TYR A 41 13.94 -0.89 4.55
N TYR A 42 14.75 -1.33 3.59
CA TYR A 42 15.62 -2.48 3.79
C TYR A 42 16.91 -2.07 4.50
N GLU A 43 17.22 -2.78 5.59
CA GLU A 43 18.51 -2.76 6.27
C GLU A 43 18.99 -4.19 6.53
N ASN A 44 20.17 -4.53 6.03
CA ASN A 44 20.76 -5.87 6.16
C ASN A 44 19.84 -7.03 5.68
N GLY A 45 18.98 -6.77 4.71
CA GLY A 45 18.04 -7.76 4.15
C GLY A 45 16.71 -7.88 4.88
N GLU A 46 16.51 -7.11 5.94
CA GLU A 46 15.24 -7.04 6.69
C GLU A 46 14.54 -5.71 6.43
N ILE A 47 13.21 -5.72 6.52
CA ILE A 47 12.41 -4.50 6.46
C ILE A 47 12.34 -3.92 7.86
N VAL A 48 12.79 -2.67 8.01
CA VAL A 48 12.87 -1.94 9.28
C VAL A 48 12.30 -0.54 9.14
N GLY A 49 12.15 0.19 10.25
CA GLY A 49 11.73 1.58 10.28
C GLY A 49 10.56 1.81 11.24
N VAL A 50 10.13 3.06 11.33
CA VAL A 50 9.09 3.51 12.26
C VAL A 50 7.78 2.74 12.09
N ASP A 51 7.34 2.57 10.84
CA ASP A 51 6.09 1.87 10.52
C ASP A 51 6.15 0.39 10.91
N VAL A 52 7.32 -0.22 10.71
CA VAL A 52 7.57 -1.61 11.12
C VAL A 52 7.57 -1.76 12.64
N ASP A 53 8.17 -0.81 13.36
CA ASP A 53 8.22 -0.85 14.82
C ASP A 53 6.83 -0.62 15.43
N ILE A 54 6.03 0.28 14.87
CA ILE A 54 4.61 0.44 15.23
C ILE A 54 3.85 -0.88 15.02
N ALA A 55 4.02 -1.51 13.86
CA ALA A 55 3.33 -2.77 13.56
C ALA A 55 3.77 -3.91 14.48
N LYS A 56 5.05 -3.99 14.89
CA LYS A 56 5.55 -4.95 15.87
C LYS A 56 4.87 -4.79 17.23
N GLU A 57 4.74 -3.55 17.73
CA GLU A 57 4.06 -3.31 18.99
C GLU A 57 2.56 -3.63 18.91
N ILE A 58 1.89 -3.30 17.81
CA ILE A 58 0.49 -3.69 17.57
C ILE A 58 0.35 -5.22 17.59
N ALA A 59 1.21 -5.95 16.87
CA ALA A 59 1.17 -7.41 16.82
C ALA A 59 1.37 -8.02 18.20
N LYS A 60 2.31 -7.50 18.99
CA LYS A 60 2.60 -7.92 20.36
C LYS A 60 1.39 -7.69 21.29
N GLU A 61 0.75 -6.52 21.25
CA GLU A 61 -0.45 -6.21 22.04
C GLU A 61 -1.63 -7.12 21.67
N LEU A 62 -1.73 -7.52 20.39
CA LEU A 62 -2.76 -8.44 19.91
C LEU A 62 -2.41 -9.92 20.16
N GLY A 63 -1.21 -10.24 20.65
CA GLY A 63 -0.72 -11.61 20.79
C GLY A 63 -0.56 -12.35 19.46
N LYS A 64 -0.21 -11.63 18.38
CA LYS A 64 -0.09 -12.15 17.02
C LYS A 64 1.36 -12.13 16.52
N GLU A 65 1.66 -13.00 15.56
CA GLU A 65 2.88 -12.97 14.76
C GLU A 65 2.75 -11.88 13.68
N LEU A 66 3.69 -10.94 13.59
CA LEU A 66 3.74 -9.96 12.52
C LEU A 66 4.29 -10.61 11.24
N VAL A 67 3.55 -10.48 10.14
CA VAL A 67 3.99 -10.86 8.80
C VAL A 67 4.01 -9.61 7.93
N ILE A 68 5.20 -9.24 7.43
CA ILE A 68 5.38 -8.06 6.57
C ILE A 68 5.47 -8.52 5.12
N LYS A 69 4.73 -7.85 4.22
CA LYS A 69 4.79 -8.05 2.78
C LYS A 69 5.16 -6.74 2.09
N ASP A 70 6.21 -6.79 1.30
CA ASP A 70 6.64 -5.69 0.44
C ASP A 70 5.88 -5.76 -0.89
N ILE A 71 5.16 -4.68 -1.22
CA ILE A 71 4.33 -4.57 -2.42
C ILE A 71 4.39 -3.14 -2.97
N ALA A 72 3.94 -2.92 -4.20
CA ALA A 72 3.83 -1.58 -4.76
C ALA A 72 2.86 -0.70 -3.96
N PHE A 73 3.23 0.57 -3.75
CA PHE A 73 2.50 1.54 -2.91
C PHE A 73 1.03 1.71 -3.30
N ASP A 74 0.76 1.83 -4.60
CA ASP A 74 -0.59 2.00 -5.15
C ASP A 74 -1.52 0.81 -4.87
N SER A 75 -0.96 -0.35 -4.56
CA SER A 75 -1.70 -1.57 -4.24
C SER A 75 -2.09 -1.70 -2.76
N ILE A 76 -1.43 -0.98 -1.84
CA ILE A 76 -1.56 -1.14 -0.39
C ILE A 76 -3.02 -0.98 0.07
N ILE A 77 -3.67 0.12 -0.31
CA ILE A 77 -5.06 0.39 0.09
C ILE A 77 -6.00 -0.72 -0.37
N ASN A 78 -5.79 -1.27 -1.57
CA ASN A 78 -6.62 -2.35 -2.09
C ASN A 78 -6.39 -3.68 -1.36
N GLU A 79 -5.17 -4.00 -1.00
CA GLU A 79 -4.85 -5.22 -0.22
C GLU A 79 -5.51 -5.20 1.16
N VAL A 80 -5.51 -4.05 1.85
CA VAL A 80 -6.22 -3.89 3.12
C VAL A 80 -7.74 -3.95 2.90
N ARG A 81 -8.28 -3.18 1.95
CA ARG A 81 -9.72 -3.15 1.64
C ARG A 81 -10.31 -4.53 1.33
N THR A 82 -9.54 -5.37 0.65
CA THR A 82 -9.98 -6.73 0.25
C THR A 82 -9.71 -7.80 1.31
N GLY A 83 -9.14 -7.42 2.46
CA GLY A 83 -8.85 -8.33 3.57
C GLY A 83 -7.67 -9.27 3.34
N LYS A 84 -6.85 -9.02 2.30
CA LYS A 84 -5.61 -9.77 2.05
C LYS A 84 -4.46 -9.34 2.97
N ALA A 85 -4.56 -8.13 3.51
CA ALA A 85 -3.74 -7.61 4.60
C ALA A 85 -4.65 -7.10 5.72
N ASP A 86 -4.12 -7.06 6.94
CA ASP A 86 -4.81 -6.50 8.11
C ASP A 86 -4.57 -5.01 8.23
N ILE A 87 -3.33 -4.59 7.98
CA ILE A 87 -2.90 -3.20 8.04
C ILE A 87 -2.01 -2.85 6.85
N GLY A 88 -2.04 -1.58 6.45
CA GLY A 88 -1.08 -0.96 5.56
C GLY A 88 -0.31 0.11 6.31
N ALA A 89 1.02 0.02 6.31
CA ALA A 89 1.89 1.04 6.90
C ALA A 89 3.05 1.31 5.93
N ALA A 90 3.10 2.51 5.37
CA ALA A 90 4.04 2.94 4.34
C ALA A 90 4.09 4.49 4.25
N GLY A 91 4.19 5.17 5.41
CA GLY A 91 4.10 6.63 5.46
C GLY A 91 2.85 7.20 4.80
N ILE A 92 1.72 6.47 4.83
CA ILE A 92 0.52 6.76 4.03
C ILE A 92 -0.20 7.98 4.58
N SER A 93 -0.25 9.05 3.78
CA SER A 93 -1.04 10.25 4.12
C SER A 93 -2.54 9.96 4.07
N TYR A 94 -3.28 10.52 5.01
CA TYR A 94 -4.74 10.57 4.96
C TYR A 94 -5.22 11.32 3.71
N SER A 95 -6.29 10.84 3.10
CA SER A 95 -7.12 11.59 2.17
C SER A 95 -8.55 11.11 2.25
N ASP A 96 -9.52 11.99 1.92
CA ASP A 96 -10.95 11.66 1.93
C ASP A 96 -11.27 10.50 0.97
N GLU A 97 -10.54 10.40 -0.13
CA GLU A 97 -10.71 9.31 -1.09
C GLU A 97 -10.26 7.96 -0.53
N ARG A 98 -9.14 7.94 0.20
CA ARG A 98 -8.64 6.74 0.86
C ARG A 98 -9.54 6.34 2.03
N ALA A 99 -10.00 7.32 2.82
CA ALA A 99 -10.89 7.09 3.96
C ALA A 99 -12.27 6.51 3.58
N LYS A 100 -12.70 6.64 2.32
CA LYS A 100 -13.88 5.93 1.80
C LYS A 100 -13.65 4.43 1.60
N LYS A 101 -12.41 3.97 1.63
CA LYS A 101 -12.03 2.58 1.29
C LYS A 101 -11.49 1.79 2.48
N VAL A 102 -10.83 2.47 3.42
CA VAL A 102 -10.20 1.91 4.62
C VAL A 102 -10.26 2.91 5.77
N ASP A 103 -10.19 2.41 7.00
CA ASP A 103 -10.03 3.25 8.19
C ASP A 103 -8.57 3.68 8.36
N PHE A 104 -8.37 4.82 9.01
CA PHE A 104 -7.05 5.36 9.33
C PHE A 104 -6.85 5.44 10.85
N SER A 105 -5.60 5.26 11.27
CA SER A 105 -5.17 5.56 12.64
C SER A 105 -5.15 7.07 12.90
N ILE A 106 -4.83 7.45 14.13
CA ILE A 106 -4.40 8.83 14.41
C ILE A 106 -3.10 9.14 13.65
N ASN A 107 -2.85 10.42 13.38
CA ASN A 107 -1.60 10.85 12.76
C ASN A 107 -0.42 10.61 13.70
N TYR A 108 0.58 9.86 13.26
CA TYR A 108 1.83 9.61 14.00
C TYR A 108 3.03 10.39 13.44
N SER A 109 2.87 11.02 12.28
CA SER A 109 3.90 11.82 11.61
C SER A 109 3.29 12.99 10.85
N VAL A 110 4.08 14.04 10.62
CA VAL A 110 3.74 15.18 9.77
C VAL A 110 4.86 15.39 8.77
N SER A 111 4.52 15.37 7.49
CA SER A 111 5.46 15.58 6.38
C SER A 111 5.01 16.72 5.48
N LYS A 112 5.95 17.21 4.66
CA LYS A 112 5.67 18.21 3.61
C LYS A 112 6.06 17.63 2.25
N GLN A 113 5.20 17.80 1.26
CA GLN A 113 5.57 17.53 -0.12
C GLN A 113 6.46 18.65 -0.63
N VAL A 114 7.55 18.28 -1.29
CA VAL A 114 8.51 19.20 -1.88
C VAL A 114 8.86 18.79 -3.30
N VAL A 115 9.30 19.73 -4.12
CA VAL A 115 9.84 19.43 -5.45
C VAL A 115 11.37 19.44 -5.36
N ILE A 116 11.99 18.37 -5.81
CA ILE A 116 13.45 18.25 -5.89
C ILE A 116 13.87 18.57 -7.32
N VAL A 117 14.82 19.50 -7.46
CA VAL A 117 15.37 19.93 -8.75
C VAL A 117 16.90 19.90 -8.70
N LYS A 118 17.55 19.91 -9.87
CA LYS A 118 19.02 20.07 -9.92
C LYS A 118 19.43 21.44 -9.41
N ASN A 119 20.66 21.56 -8.85
CA ASN A 119 21.18 22.82 -8.31
C ASN A 119 21.25 23.97 -9.35
N ASP A 120 21.43 23.63 -10.62
CA ASP A 120 21.49 24.55 -11.76
C ASP A 120 20.15 24.69 -12.49
N SER A 121 19.07 24.24 -11.89
CA SER A 121 17.73 24.33 -12.46
C SER A 121 17.22 25.77 -12.51
N PHE A 122 16.47 26.09 -13.57
CA PHE A 122 15.72 27.34 -13.68
C PHE A 122 14.34 27.27 -13.00
N ILE A 123 13.97 26.15 -12.37
CA ILE A 123 12.74 25.98 -11.59
C ILE A 123 12.97 26.60 -10.23
N ASN A 124 12.31 27.73 -9.94
CA ASN A 124 12.44 28.48 -8.69
C ASN A 124 11.15 28.47 -7.86
N SER A 125 10.05 28.07 -8.46
CA SER A 125 8.74 28.04 -7.82
C SER A 125 7.90 26.85 -8.32
N ILE A 126 6.85 26.53 -7.57
CA ILE A 126 5.89 25.48 -7.95
C ILE A 126 5.18 25.78 -9.29
N ASN A 127 5.08 27.05 -9.68
CA ASN A 127 4.45 27.45 -10.94
C ASN A 127 5.30 27.10 -12.18
N ASP A 128 6.59 26.91 -11.99
CA ASP A 128 7.54 26.66 -13.09
C ASP A 128 7.51 25.20 -13.57
N ILE A 129 6.72 24.32 -12.91
CA ILE A 129 6.68 22.89 -13.26
C ILE A 129 5.56 22.51 -14.24
N ASN A 130 4.70 23.43 -14.64
CA ASN A 130 3.46 23.14 -15.41
C ASN A 130 3.70 22.47 -16.77
N ASP A 131 4.87 22.67 -17.38
CA ASP A 131 5.25 22.14 -18.70
C ASP A 131 6.48 21.21 -18.62
N LYS A 132 6.76 20.68 -17.44
CA LYS A 132 7.97 19.89 -17.18
C LYS A 132 7.64 18.40 -17.07
N LYS A 133 8.70 17.60 -17.16
CA LYS A 133 8.64 16.17 -16.79
C LYS A 133 8.78 16.04 -15.28
N ILE A 134 7.81 15.40 -14.66
CA ILE A 134 7.73 15.28 -13.20
C ILE A 134 7.65 13.80 -12.86
N ALA A 135 8.61 13.29 -12.07
CA ALA A 135 8.54 11.94 -11.53
C ALA A 135 7.85 11.96 -10.17
N VAL A 136 6.88 11.11 -9.98
CA VAL A 136 6.14 10.89 -8.73
C VAL A 136 5.98 9.41 -8.46
N GLN A 137 5.77 9.04 -7.20
CA GLN A 137 5.38 7.68 -6.86
C GLN A 137 3.90 7.50 -7.20
N LEU A 138 3.61 6.47 -8.00
CA LEU A 138 2.25 6.15 -8.45
C LEU A 138 1.29 5.96 -7.25
N GLY A 139 0.14 6.59 -7.32
CA GLY A 139 -0.91 6.53 -6.28
C GLY A 139 -0.60 7.34 -5.02
N SER A 140 0.51 8.11 -4.97
CA SER A 140 0.82 9.01 -3.87
C SER A 140 -0.04 10.27 -3.89
N VAL A 141 -0.01 11.03 -2.79
CA VAL A 141 -0.66 12.36 -2.75
C VAL A 141 0.03 13.36 -3.69
N ALA A 142 1.32 13.18 -3.95
CA ALA A 142 2.05 13.99 -4.93
C ALA A 142 1.60 13.70 -6.35
N ASP A 143 1.39 12.42 -6.69
CA ASP A 143 0.84 11.99 -7.98
C ASP A 143 -0.54 12.62 -8.23
N THR A 144 -1.45 12.45 -7.28
CA THR A 144 -2.79 13.08 -7.36
C THR A 144 -2.69 14.59 -7.53
N TYR A 145 -1.87 15.25 -6.72
CA TYR A 145 -1.72 16.71 -6.76
C TYR A 145 -1.18 17.20 -8.11
N VAL A 146 -0.13 16.57 -8.64
CA VAL A 146 0.47 16.95 -9.92
C VAL A 146 -0.51 16.69 -11.07
N THR A 147 -1.15 15.53 -11.09
CA THR A 147 -2.13 15.15 -12.13
C THR A 147 -3.33 16.11 -12.17
N GLU A 148 -3.78 16.58 -11.00
CA GLU A 148 -4.94 17.48 -10.94
C GLU A 148 -4.61 18.93 -11.28
N ASN A 149 -3.43 19.41 -10.89
CA ASN A 149 -3.09 20.83 -10.96
C ASN A 149 -2.18 21.21 -12.15
N TYR A 150 -1.43 20.27 -12.72
CA TYR A 150 -0.43 20.55 -13.79
C TYR A 150 -0.73 19.74 -15.05
N LYS A 151 -1.78 20.15 -15.76
CA LYS A 151 -2.33 19.42 -16.93
C LYS A 151 -1.38 19.32 -18.13
N ASN A 152 -0.40 20.20 -18.22
CA ASN A 152 0.60 20.21 -19.29
C ASN A 152 1.91 19.52 -18.90
N ALA A 153 2.04 19.05 -17.64
CA ALA A 153 3.20 18.29 -17.20
C ALA A 153 3.15 16.86 -17.78
N GLU A 154 4.31 16.33 -18.08
CA GLU A 154 4.50 14.89 -18.38
C GLU A 154 4.85 14.18 -17.07
N ILE A 155 4.01 13.25 -16.63
CA ILE A 155 4.12 12.52 -15.36
C ILE A 155 4.60 11.09 -15.62
#